data_7d8204390b5bb9945761c4392be31d37
#
_entry.id   7d8204390b5bb9945761c4392be31d37
#
_cell.length_a   1.000
_cell.length_b   1.000
_cell.length_c   1.000
_cell.angle_alpha   90.00
_cell.angle_beta   90.00
_cell.angle_gamma   90.00
#
_symmetry.space_group_name_H-M   'P 1'
#
loop_
_entity.id
_entity.type
_entity.pdbx_description
1 polymer ?
#
loop_
_entity_poly.entity_id
_entity_poly.type
_entity_poly.pdbx_seq_one_letter_code
_entity_poly.pdbx_strand_id
1 'polypeptide(L)'
;KIAKELGANELGIYFYDSSQEPDGELNSRFDGIVAGLSVGDILFFQSPSWNGSEWDSRLLRKFKAVNAKTVMFIHDVPPLMFDSNYYLMSAYIDMYNLCDVVVVPSEKMRDRLIEEGLTVEKIIIQKLWDLPHSLDLHQPSFQKKMIFAGNPTRFPHVLDWKQTTPLHVYAEKQEDKDYSKVHLEGWRNKHELLLELSKGGFGLVWGNSEKPEDELDYYKMN
;
A
#
# COMPACT_ATOMS: atom_id res chain seq x y z
N LYS A 1 -5.28 -1.74 14.08
CA LYS A 1 -6.41 -1.26 14.88
C LYS A 1 -7.69 -2.01 14.51
N ILE A 2 -8.20 -1.91 13.26
CA ILE A 2 -9.46 -2.57 12.82
C ILE A 2 -9.42 -4.09 13.09
N ALA A 3 -8.33 -4.75 12.66
CA ALA A 3 -8.21 -6.21 12.87
C ALA A 3 -8.35 -6.61 14.34
N LYS A 4 -7.74 -5.86 15.26
CA LYS A 4 -7.90 -6.08 16.72
C LYS A 4 -9.32 -5.83 17.20
N GLU A 5 -9.99 -4.80 16.68
CA GLU A 5 -11.40 -4.51 17.02
C GLU A 5 -12.34 -5.61 16.51
N LEU A 6 -11.97 -6.28 15.42
CA LEU A 6 -12.67 -7.46 14.89
C LEU A 6 -12.24 -8.79 15.55
N GLY A 7 -11.41 -8.74 16.57
CA GLY A 7 -10.97 -9.94 17.31
C GLY A 7 -9.83 -10.72 16.64
N ALA A 8 -9.18 -10.15 15.63
CA ALA A 8 -8.03 -10.79 15.01
C ALA A 8 -6.76 -10.66 15.87
N ASN A 9 -5.95 -11.69 15.86
CA ASN A 9 -4.64 -11.71 16.49
C ASN A 9 -3.55 -11.29 15.48
N GLU A 10 -2.55 -10.56 15.96
CA GLU A 10 -1.41 -10.13 15.16
C GLU A 10 -0.28 -11.15 15.28
N LEU A 11 0.25 -11.63 14.15
CA LEU A 11 1.36 -12.60 14.14
C LEU A 11 2.74 -11.94 14.30
N GLY A 12 2.80 -10.60 14.32
CA GLY A 12 4.06 -9.87 14.57
C GLY A 12 5.11 -10.07 13.48
N ILE A 13 4.70 -10.11 12.21
CA ILE A 13 5.60 -10.16 11.07
C ILE A 13 6.08 -8.73 10.78
N TYR A 14 7.40 -8.53 10.84
CA TYR A 14 8.02 -7.24 10.59
C TYR A 14 9.04 -7.35 9.46
N PHE A 15 9.28 -6.23 8.79
CA PHE A 15 10.38 -6.14 7.83
C PHE A 15 11.73 -6.23 8.55
N TYR A 16 12.62 -7.06 8.01
CA TYR A 16 14.03 -7.14 8.38
C TYR A 16 14.85 -7.65 7.20
N ASP A 17 16.16 -7.40 7.21
CA ASP A 17 17.04 -7.93 6.19
C ASP A 17 17.30 -9.44 6.44
N SER A 18 16.58 -10.27 5.70
CA SER A 18 16.70 -11.74 5.77
C SER A 18 17.73 -12.30 4.78
N SER A 19 18.42 -11.47 4.00
CA SER A 19 19.28 -11.90 2.90
C SER A 19 20.48 -12.76 3.35
N GLN A 20 20.90 -12.61 4.59
CA GLN A 20 22.01 -13.35 5.19
C GLN A 20 21.56 -14.42 6.19
N GLU A 21 20.25 -14.61 6.37
CA GLU A 21 19.72 -15.56 7.34
C GLU A 21 19.85 -17.00 6.80
N PRO A 22 20.52 -17.93 7.52
CA PRO A 22 20.61 -19.31 7.10
C PRO A 22 19.23 -19.97 7.01
N ASP A 23 19.05 -20.86 6.04
CA ASP A 23 17.78 -21.55 5.81
C ASP A 23 17.19 -22.24 7.04
N GLY A 24 18.03 -22.80 7.88
CA GLY A 24 17.61 -23.47 9.12
C GLY A 24 17.01 -22.49 10.14
N GLU A 25 17.62 -21.32 10.29
CA GLU A 25 17.14 -20.27 11.18
C GLU A 25 15.84 -19.67 10.66
N LEU A 26 15.78 -19.36 9.37
CA LEU A 26 14.58 -18.85 8.72
C LEU A 26 13.41 -19.84 8.84
N ASN A 27 13.63 -21.13 8.64
CA ASN A 27 12.60 -22.15 8.84
C ASN A 27 12.12 -22.21 10.30
N SER A 28 13.05 -22.15 11.28
CA SER A 28 12.71 -22.13 12.71
C SER A 28 11.89 -20.88 13.07
N ARG A 29 12.20 -19.74 12.46
CA ARG A 29 11.42 -18.51 12.61
C ARG A 29 10.00 -18.69 12.08
N PHE A 30 9.84 -19.26 10.88
CA PHE A 30 8.52 -19.55 10.32
C PHE A 30 7.73 -20.53 11.19
N ASP A 31 8.37 -21.57 11.71
CA ASP A 31 7.73 -22.52 12.63
C ASP A 31 7.24 -21.81 13.89
N GLY A 32 8.01 -20.85 14.43
CA GLY A 32 7.60 -20.01 15.54
C GLY A 32 6.38 -19.12 15.20
N ILE A 33 6.35 -18.53 14.00
CA ILE A 33 5.24 -17.70 13.55
C ILE A 33 3.93 -18.50 13.45
N VAL A 34 4.01 -19.75 12.95
CA VAL A 34 2.81 -20.59 12.75
C VAL A 34 2.45 -21.43 13.98
N ALA A 35 3.28 -21.47 15.02
CA ALA A 35 3.07 -22.34 16.18
C ALA A 35 1.75 -22.15 16.91
N GLY A 36 1.18 -20.95 16.86
CA GLY A 36 -0.10 -20.63 17.49
C GLY A 36 -1.34 -20.86 16.62
N LEU A 37 -1.14 -21.35 15.37
CA LEU A 37 -2.23 -21.53 14.42
C LEU A 37 -2.89 -22.89 14.56
N SER A 38 -4.18 -22.93 14.27
CA SER A 38 -5.02 -24.13 14.25
C SER A 38 -5.58 -24.38 12.85
N VAL A 39 -5.96 -25.63 12.61
CA VAL A 39 -6.65 -26.00 11.38
C VAL A 39 -7.93 -25.20 11.24
N GLY A 40 -8.11 -24.54 10.09
CA GLY A 40 -9.27 -23.73 9.79
C GLY A 40 -9.14 -22.25 10.18
N ASP A 41 -8.04 -21.85 10.80
CA ASP A 41 -7.75 -20.43 11.00
C ASP A 41 -7.70 -19.68 9.66
N ILE A 42 -8.06 -18.40 9.68
CA ILE A 42 -8.01 -17.52 8.53
C ILE A 42 -6.92 -16.48 8.75
N LEU A 43 -5.99 -16.46 7.83
CA LEU A 43 -4.86 -15.53 7.84
C LEU A 43 -5.06 -14.42 6.82
N PHE A 44 -4.99 -13.18 7.31
CA PHE A 44 -4.90 -12.00 6.46
C PHE A 44 -3.44 -11.60 6.31
N PHE A 45 -2.88 -11.80 5.13
CA PHE A 45 -1.52 -11.45 4.80
C PHE A 45 -1.50 -10.19 3.93
N GLN A 46 -0.81 -9.16 4.38
CA GLN A 46 -0.71 -7.89 3.65
C GLN A 46 0.52 -7.90 2.74
N SER A 47 0.32 -7.65 1.45
CA SER A 47 1.40 -7.62 0.45
C SER A 47 1.61 -6.19 -0.08
N PRO A 48 2.87 -5.74 -0.20
CA PRO A 48 4.11 -6.47 0.13
C PRO A 48 4.43 -6.45 1.63
N SER A 49 5.03 -7.52 2.15
CA SER A 49 5.61 -7.54 3.49
C SER A 49 6.94 -6.79 3.55
N TRP A 50 7.53 -6.52 2.39
CA TRP A 50 8.87 -6.00 2.13
C TRP A 50 10.02 -6.97 2.45
N ASN A 51 9.74 -8.19 2.91
CA ASN A 51 10.75 -9.23 3.09
C ASN A 51 11.11 -9.96 1.79
N GLY A 52 10.38 -9.70 0.71
CA GLY A 52 10.57 -10.29 -0.61
C GLY A 52 9.67 -11.48 -0.88
N SER A 53 9.40 -11.72 -2.19
CA SER A 53 8.44 -12.75 -2.62
C SER A 53 8.83 -14.17 -2.24
N GLU A 54 10.12 -14.48 -2.18
CA GLU A 54 10.59 -15.79 -1.75
C GLU A 54 10.32 -16.04 -0.25
N TRP A 55 10.62 -15.04 0.59
CA TRP A 55 10.33 -15.09 2.02
C TRP A 55 8.83 -15.27 2.27
N ASP A 56 8.02 -14.46 1.62
CA ASP A 56 6.55 -14.50 1.72
C ASP A 56 6.00 -15.85 1.25
N SER A 57 6.51 -16.39 0.13
CA SER A 57 6.13 -17.70 -0.40
C SER A 57 6.43 -18.84 0.56
N ARG A 58 7.59 -18.81 1.20
CA ARG A 58 7.98 -19.83 2.20
C ARG A 58 7.05 -19.80 3.40
N LEU A 59 6.73 -18.62 3.91
CA LEU A 59 5.79 -18.47 5.01
C LEU A 59 4.37 -18.91 4.63
N LEU A 60 3.88 -18.54 3.43
CA LEU A 60 2.58 -18.98 2.94
C LEU A 60 2.49 -20.51 2.81
N ARG A 61 3.56 -21.18 2.41
CA ARG A 61 3.60 -22.66 2.40
C ARG A 61 3.51 -23.24 3.80
N LYS A 62 4.10 -22.60 4.84
CA LYS A 62 3.92 -23.02 6.24
C LYS A 62 2.46 -22.87 6.68
N PHE A 63 1.77 -21.78 6.32
CA PHE A 63 0.34 -21.61 6.58
C PHE A 63 -0.50 -22.71 5.94
N LYS A 64 -0.22 -23.06 4.70
CA LYS A 64 -0.87 -24.19 4.03
C LYS A 64 -0.61 -25.54 4.73
N ALA A 65 0.60 -25.75 5.20
CA ALA A 65 0.98 -26.99 5.88
C ALA A 65 0.17 -27.23 7.18
N VAL A 66 -0.26 -26.16 7.85
CA VAL A 66 -1.16 -26.24 9.03
C VAL A 66 -2.65 -26.15 8.64
N ASN A 67 -2.95 -26.21 7.34
CA ASN A 67 -4.31 -26.13 6.79
C ASN A 67 -5.08 -24.86 7.21
N ALA A 68 -4.39 -23.74 7.35
CA ALA A 68 -4.98 -22.44 7.51
C ALA A 68 -5.42 -21.88 6.15
N LYS A 69 -6.50 -21.10 6.14
CA LYS A 69 -6.96 -20.39 4.95
C LYS A 69 -6.22 -19.06 4.83
N THR A 70 -5.81 -18.70 3.60
CA THR A 70 -5.01 -17.50 3.36
C THR A 70 -5.77 -16.49 2.50
N VAL A 71 -5.84 -15.27 3.00
CA VAL A 71 -6.36 -14.09 2.30
C VAL A 71 -5.21 -13.13 2.06
N MET A 72 -4.79 -12.98 0.82
CA MET A 72 -3.75 -12.02 0.43
C MET A 72 -4.39 -10.67 0.16
N PHE A 73 -3.95 -9.67 0.89
CA PHE A 73 -4.41 -8.31 0.76
C PHE A 73 -3.33 -7.49 0.05
N ILE A 74 -3.53 -7.22 -1.24
CA ILE A 74 -2.54 -6.56 -2.09
C ILE A 74 -2.75 -5.05 -2.03
N HIS A 75 -1.80 -4.32 -1.44
CA HIS A 75 -1.75 -2.87 -1.44
C HIS A 75 -0.99 -2.36 -2.67
N ASP A 76 0.19 -2.92 -2.89
CA ASP A 76 1.07 -2.60 -4.01
C ASP A 76 1.60 -3.89 -4.64
N VAL A 77 1.92 -3.80 -5.93
CA VAL A 77 2.59 -4.86 -6.69
C VAL A 77 3.99 -4.36 -7.04
N PRO A 78 5.03 -4.67 -6.24
CA PRO A 78 6.38 -4.13 -6.45
C PRO A 78 6.93 -4.28 -7.86
N PRO A 79 6.69 -5.38 -8.60
CA PRO A 79 7.08 -5.50 -10.00
C PRO A 79 6.45 -4.47 -10.95
N LEU A 80 5.27 -3.91 -10.59
CA LEU A 80 4.59 -2.89 -11.38
C LEU A 80 4.90 -1.45 -10.94
N MET A 81 5.62 -1.28 -9.82
CA MET A 81 5.97 0.06 -9.33
C MET A 81 7.12 0.69 -10.10
N PHE A 82 8.03 -0.14 -10.61
CA PHE A 82 9.22 0.29 -11.37
C PHE A 82 9.55 -0.75 -12.44
N ASP A 83 9.80 -0.31 -13.65
CA ASP A 83 10.14 -1.19 -14.78
C ASP A 83 11.35 -2.09 -14.47
N SER A 84 12.30 -1.57 -13.70
CA SER A 84 13.48 -2.33 -13.25
C SER A 84 13.14 -3.55 -12.38
N ASN A 85 11.93 -3.61 -11.81
CA ASN A 85 11.48 -4.68 -10.93
C ASN A 85 10.59 -5.71 -11.65
N TYR A 86 10.24 -5.46 -12.92
CA TYR A 86 9.29 -6.30 -13.64
C TYR A 86 9.74 -7.76 -13.77
N TYR A 87 11.05 -8.00 -13.75
CA TYR A 87 11.61 -9.37 -13.77
C TYR A 87 11.16 -10.23 -12.55
N LEU A 88 10.67 -9.61 -11.50
CA LEU A 88 10.14 -10.30 -10.31
C LEU A 88 8.68 -10.75 -10.48
N MET A 89 8.00 -10.37 -11.57
CA MET A 89 6.55 -10.55 -11.71
C MET A 89 6.13 -12.01 -11.55
N SER A 90 6.82 -12.95 -12.21
CA SER A 90 6.47 -14.36 -12.09
C SER A 90 6.57 -14.88 -10.65
N ALA A 91 7.57 -14.47 -9.90
CA ALA A 91 7.73 -14.85 -8.50
C ALA A 91 6.61 -14.31 -7.60
N TYR A 92 6.14 -13.08 -7.88
CA TYR A 92 5.00 -12.50 -7.17
C TYR A 92 3.68 -13.20 -7.54
N ILE A 93 3.47 -13.52 -8.80
CA ILE A 93 2.29 -14.28 -9.25
C ILE A 93 2.27 -15.67 -8.63
N ASP A 94 3.39 -16.39 -8.63
CA ASP A 94 3.50 -17.70 -7.99
C ASP A 94 3.18 -17.62 -6.48
N MET A 95 3.64 -16.57 -5.82
CA MET A 95 3.32 -16.29 -4.42
C MET A 95 1.81 -16.04 -4.21
N TYR A 96 1.19 -15.20 -5.03
CA TYR A 96 -0.25 -14.92 -4.93
C TYR A 96 -1.08 -16.16 -5.20
N ASN A 97 -0.67 -17.01 -6.13
CA ASN A 97 -1.32 -18.29 -6.44
C ASN A 97 -1.26 -19.32 -5.30
N LEU A 98 -0.47 -19.08 -4.26
CA LEU A 98 -0.50 -19.87 -3.03
C LEU A 98 -1.73 -19.56 -2.15
N CYS A 99 -2.44 -18.47 -2.38
CA CYS A 99 -3.51 -18.02 -1.51
C CYS A 99 -4.89 -18.56 -1.92
N ASP A 100 -5.80 -18.67 -0.94
CA ASP A 100 -7.19 -19.08 -1.19
C ASP A 100 -8.04 -17.90 -1.70
N VAL A 101 -7.70 -16.69 -1.29
CA VAL A 101 -8.40 -15.45 -1.68
C VAL A 101 -7.38 -14.35 -1.90
N VAL A 102 -7.63 -13.52 -2.91
CA VAL A 102 -6.86 -12.30 -3.15
C VAL A 102 -7.80 -11.09 -3.06
N VAL A 103 -7.38 -10.05 -2.36
CA VAL A 103 -8.07 -8.76 -2.28
C VAL A 103 -7.23 -7.71 -2.98
N VAL A 104 -7.82 -7.03 -3.95
CA VAL A 104 -7.15 -6.00 -4.76
C VAL A 104 -7.93 -4.69 -4.72
N PRO A 105 -7.28 -3.53 -4.92
CA PRO A 105 -7.95 -2.23 -4.87
C PRO A 105 -8.85 -1.95 -6.08
N SER A 106 -8.60 -2.54 -7.24
CA SER A 106 -9.33 -2.21 -8.46
C SER A 106 -9.52 -3.37 -9.42
N GLU A 107 -10.51 -3.25 -10.31
CA GLU A 107 -10.74 -4.16 -11.43
C GLU A 107 -9.51 -4.20 -12.35
N LYS A 108 -8.88 -3.07 -12.61
CA LYS A 108 -7.68 -2.98 -13.45
C LYS A 108 -6.51 -3.77 -12.87
N MET A 109 -6.29 -3.69 -11.56
CA MET A 109 -5.25 -4.51 -10.91
C MET A 109 -5.59 -6.00 -11.02
N ARG A 110 -6.85 -6.39 -10.77
CA ARG A 110 -7.29 -7.77 -10.97
C ARG A 110 -6.97 -8.25 -12.37
N ASP A 111 -7.41 -7.51 -13.38
CA ASP A 111 -7.30 -7.90 -14.79
C ASP A 111 -5.82 -8.01 -15.17
N ARG A 112 -5.00 -7.06 -14.74
CA ARG A 112 -3.55 -7.12 -14.95
C ARG A 112 -2.90 -8.33 -14.29
N LEU A 113 -3.24 -8.65 -13.04
CA LEU A 113 -2.69 -9.83 -12.37
C LEU A 113 -3.12 -11.13 -13.04
N ILE A 114 -4.36 -11.20 -13.59
CA ILE A 114 -4.82 -12.34 -14.38
C ILE A 114 -4.02 -12.45 -15.68
N GLU A 115 -3.76 -11.35 -16.38
CA GLU A 115 -2.91 -11.34 -17.59
C GLU A 115 -1.49 -11.85 -17.28
N GLU A 116 -0.97 -11.55 -16.10
CA GLU A 116 0.35 -12.01 -15.64
C GLU A 116 0.35 -13.46 -15.10
N GLY A 117 -0.83 -14.10 -15.03
CA GLY A 117 -0.93 -15.52 -14.67
C GLY A 117 -1.54 -15.79 -13.28
N LEU A 118 -2.24 -14.84 -12.66
CA LEU A 118 -2.99 -15.09 -11.44
C LEU A 118 -4.14 -16.08 -11.71
N THR A 119 -4.17 -17.18 -10.94
CA THR A 119 -5.15 -18.26 -11.09
C THR A 119 -6.07 -18.43 -9.87
N VAL A 120 -5.96 -17.59 -8.87
CA VAL A 120 -6.81 -17.61 -7.68
C VAL A 120 -8.25 -17.35 -8.09
N GLU A 121 -9.15 -18.29 -7.78
CA GLU A 121 -10.56 -18.22 -8.20
C GLU A 121 -11.32 -17.09 -7.49
N LYS A 122 -11.03 -16.88 -6.21
CA LYS A 122 -11.73 -15.88 -5.40
C LYS A 122 -10.93 -14.58 -5.30
N ILE A 123 -11.32 -13.60 -6.10
CA ILE A 123 -10.75 -12.26 -6.06
C ILE A 123 -11.82 -11.28 -5.56
N ILE A 124 -11.47 -10.48 -4.56
CA ILE A 124 -12.32 -9.44 -3.98
C ILE A 124 -11.75 -8.08 -4.39
N ILE A 125 -12.61 -7.21 -4.91
CA ILE A 125 -12.24 -5.84 -5.24
C ILE A 125 -12.67 -4.93 -4.12
N GLN A 126 -11.68 -4.35 -3.44
CA GLN A 126 -11.88 -3.49 -2.27
C GLN A 126 -11.72 -2.04 -2.66
N LYS A 127 -12.11 -1.41 -3.45
CA LYS A 127 -11.98 0.01 -3.89
C LYS A 127 -11.18 0.89 -2.90
N LEU A 128 -11.76 1.99 -2.46
CA LEU A 128 -11.11 2.90 -1.52
C LEU A 128 -11.16 2.38 -0.08
N TRP A 129 -10.16 2.77 0.72
CA TRP A 129 -10.05 2.42 2.13
C TRP A 129 -10.48 3.59 3.00
N ASP A 130 -11.22 3.28 4.05
CA ASP A 130 -11.50 4.24 5.10
C ASP A 130 -10.33 4.30 6.09
N LEU A 131 -10.05 5.49 6.57
CA LEU A 131 -9.12 5.71 7.67
C LEU A 131 -9.90 5.85 8.97
N PRO A 132 -9.98 4.79 9.82
CA PRO A 132 -10.68 4.89 11.09
C PRO A 132 -10.02 5.93 11.99
N HIS A 133 -10.81 6.86 12.48
CA HIS A 133 -10.37 7.89 13.41
C HIS A 133 -11.45 8.20 14.44
N SER A 134 -11.05 8.79 15.54
CA SER A 134 -11.93 9.32 16.60
C SER A 134 -11.86 10.84 16.71
N LEU A 135 -11.42 11.50 15.65
CA LEU A 135 -11.27 12.96 15.61
C LEU A 135 -12.64 13.61 15.36
N ASP A 136 -12.87 14.73 16.02
CA ASP A 136 -13.97 15.64 15.68
C ASP A 136 -13.53 16.50 14.49
N LEU A 137 -13.91 16.07 13.28
CA LEU A 137 -13.53 16.74 12.05
C LEU A 137 -14.36 18.00 11.84
N HIS A 138 -13.76 19.03 11.23
CA HIS A 138 -14.49 20.23 10.86
C HIS A 138 -15.57 19.93 9.82
N GLN A 139 -16.67 20.68 9.88
CA GLN A 139 -17.60 20.73 8.75
C GLN A 139 -16.91 21.43 7.58
N PRO A 140 -16.74 20.78 6.42
CA PRO A 140 -16.01 21.36 5.32
C PRO A 140 -16.74 22.57 4.76
N SER A 141 -16.00 23.65 4.53
CA SER A 141 -16.49 24.81 3.80
C SER A 141 -15.86 24.88 2.41
N PHE A 142 -16.56 25.47 1.47
CA PHE A 142 -15.98 25.69 0.16
C PHE A 142 -14.75 26.60 0.26
N GLN A 143 -13.60 26.07 -0.16
CA GLN A 143 -12.35 26.82 -0.25
C GLN A 143 -11.75 26.60 -1.64
N LYS A 144 -11.53 27.69 -2.38
CA LYS A 144 -10.94 27.63 -3.72
C LYS A 144 -9.43 27.44 -3.59
N LYS A 145 -9.01 26.25 -3.18
CA LYS A 145 -7.60 25.83 -3.08
C LYS A 145 -7.45 24.37 -3.47
N MET A 146 -6.32 24.04 -4.06
CA MET A 146 -5.87 22.66 -4.25
C MET A 146 -4.99 22.27 -3.07
N ILE A 147 -5.01 21.00 -2.71
CA ILE A 147 -4.23 20.46 -1.60
C ILE A 147 -3.45 19.23 -2.09
N PHE A 148 -2.15 19.24 -1.89
CA PHE A 148 -1.29 18.09 -2.10
C PHE A 148 -0.64 17.70 -0.77
N ALA A 149 -0.85 16.45 -0.36
CA ALA A 149 -0.18 15.88 0.81
C ALA A 149 0.73 14.73 0.35
N GLY A 150 2.03 14.97 0.30
CA GLY A 150 2.96 13.99 -0.24
C GLY A 150 4.39 14.49 -0.31
N ASN A 151 5.28 13.66 -0.82
CA ASN A 151 6.71 14.00 -0.94
C ASN A 151 7.01 14.69 -2.28
N PRO A 152 7.38 15.97 -2.31
CA PRO A 152 7.68 16.70 -3.53
C PRO A 152 8.92 16.17 -4.28
N THR A 153 9.82 15.44 -3.61
CA THR A 153 10.94 14.78 -4.32
C THR A 153 10.44 13.69 -5.27
N ARG A 154 9.42 12.97 -4.83
CA ARG A 154 8.79 11.93 -5.64
C ARG A 154 7.90 12.51 -6.75
N PHE A 155 7.36 13.71 -6.54
CA PHE A 155 6.43 14.40 -7.45
C PHE A 155 6.92 15.83 -7.73
N PRO A 156 8.08 16.02 -8.39
CA PRO A 156 8.71 17.34 -8.54
C PRO A 156 7.86 18.34 -9.35
N HIS A 157 7.03 17.83 -10.28
CA HIS A 157 6.12 18.65 -11.09
C HIS A 157 5.06 19.40 -10.26
N VAL A 158 4.75 18.92 -9.05
CA VAL A 158 3.83 19.61 -8.11
C VAL A 158 4.37 20.99 -7.74
N LEU A 159 5.70 21.15 -7.63
CA LEU A 159 6.33 22.42 -7.30
C LEU A 159 6.37 23.40 -8.49
N ASP A 160 6.19 22.92 -9.71
CA ASP A 160 6.06 23.77 -10.92
C ASP A 160 4.58 24.14 -11.22
N TRP A 161 3.82 24.42 -10.17
CA TRP A 161 2.41 24.72 -10.26
C TRP A 161 2.13 25.96 -11.13
N LYS A 162 1.29 25.80 -12.16
CA LYS A 162 1.01 26.84 -13.17
C LYS A 162 -0.45 27.31 -13.18
N GLN A 163 -1.28 26.73 -12.31
CA GLN A 163 -2.70 27.03 -12.31
C GLN A 163 -3.00 28.26 -11.46
N THR A 164 -4.13 28.93 -11.76
CA THR A 164 -4.59 30.12 -11.02
C THR A 164 -5.13 29.81 -9.62
N THR A 165 -5.59 28.57 -9.39
CA THR A 165 -6.02 28.12 -8.07
C THR A 165 -4.78 27.83 -7.23
N PRO A 166 -4.66 28.40 -6.01
CA PRO A 166 -3.48 28.18 -5.18
C PRO A 166 -3.36 26.70 -4.78
N LEU A 167 -2.11 26.20 -4.78
CA LEU A 167 -1.77 24.86 -4.32
C LEU A 167 -1.11 24.93 -2.94
N HIS A 168 -1.71 24.26 -1.97
CA HIS A 168 -1.20 24.08 -0.63
C HIS A 168 -0.52 22.71 -0.51
N VAL A 169 0.76 22.69 -0.17
CA VAL A 169 1.58 21.48 -0.12
C VAL A 169 1.90 21.15 1.34
N TYR A 170 1.42 20.01 1.79
CA TYR A 170 1.74 19.45 3.11
C TYR A 170 2.91 18.49 2.98
N ALA A 171 4.11 18.98 3.23
CA ALA A 171 5.35 18.23 3.11
C ALA A 171 6.43 18.81 4.01
N GLU A 172 7.47 18.02 4.28
CA GLU A 172 8.69 18.55 4.87
C GLU A 172 9.42 19.45 3.87
N LYS A 173 9.89 20.59 4.36
CA LYS A 173 10.68 21.51 3.53
C LYS A 173 12.02 20.88 3.19
N GLN A 174 12.34 20.88 1.90
CA GLN A 174 13.65 20.45 1.39
C GLN A 174 14.43 21.67 0.92
N GLU A 175 15.70 21.78 1.32
CA GLU A 175 16.53 22.97 1.08
C GLU A 175 16.84 23.16 -0.41
N ASP A 176 16.90 22.06 -1.18
CA ASP A 176 17.22 22.04 -2.60
C ASP A 176 16.01 22.30 -3.52
N LYS A 177 14.83 22.56 -2.96
CA LYS A 177 13.58 22.72 -3.72
C LYS A 177 13.05 24.16 -3.66
N ASP A 178 12.51 24.60 -4.80
CA ASP A 178 11.83 25.89 -4.92
C ASP A 178 10.32 25.74 -4.65
N TYR A 179 9.83 26.44 -3.65
CA TYR A 179 8.41 26.47 -3.26
C TYR A 179 7.74 27.80 -3.66
N SER A 180 8.36 28.63 -4.47
CA SER A 180 7.86 29.98 -4.82
C SER A 180 6.50 29.99 -5.50
N LYS A 181 6.10 28.86 -6.15
CA LYS A 181 4.83 28.73 -6.87
C LYS A 181 3.70 28.05 -6.08
N VAL A 182 3.98 27.65 -4.84
CA VAL A 182 3.05 26.91 -3.98
C VAL A 182 3.07 27.45 -2.55
N HIS A 183 2.04 27.15 -1.78
CA HIS A 183 2.02 27.42 -0.35
C HIS A 183 2.49 26.20 0.42
N LEU A 184 3.73 26.24 0.94
CA LEU A 184 4.24 25.16 1.78
C LEU A 184 3.67 25.29 3.19
N GLU A 185 2.82 24.34 3.57
CA GLU A 185 2.16 24.27 4.89
C GLU A 185 3.00 23.53 5.95
N GLY A 186 4.08 22.89 5.50
CA GLY A 186 4.92 22.03 6.34
C GLY A 186 4.34 20.65 6.55
N TRP A 187 5.16 19.77 7.11
CA TRP A 187 4.75 18.41 7.43
C TRP A 187 3.73 18.39 8.58
N ARG A 188 2.80 17.47 8.51
CA ARG A 188 1.83 17.19 9.58
C ARG A 188 1.78 15.70 9.85
N ASN A 189 1.60 15.32 11.11
CA ASN A 189 1.27 13.95 11.42
C ASN A 189 -0.14 13.59 10.91
N LYS A 190 -0.45 12.31 10.87
CA LYS A 190 -1.70 11.77 10.33
C LYS A 190 -2.96 12.46 10.89
N HIS A 191 -3.03 12.71 12.19
CA HIS A 191 -4.20 13.29 12.83
C HIS A 191 -4.33 14.79 12.54
N GLU A 192 -3.22 15.51 12.61
CA GLU A 192 -3.18 16.93 12.26
C GLU A 192 -3.53 17.16 10.79
N LEU A 193 -3.00 16.31 9.90
CA LEU A 193 -3.32 16.39 8.48
C LEU A 193 -4.81 16.19 8.23
N LEU A 194 -5.45 15.18 8.86
CA LEU A 194 -6.89 14.97 8.74
C LEU A 194 -7.70 16.19 9.20
N LEU A 195 -7.33 16.81 10.32
CA LEU A 195 -7.99 18.03 10.80
C LEU A 195 -7.83 19.18 9.81
N GLU A 196 -6.65 19.37 9.23
CA GLU A 196 -6.43 20.41 8.21
C GLU A 196 -7.24 20.16 6.94
N LEU A 197 -7.23 18.91 6.44
CA LEU A 197 -7.98 18.52 5.24
C LEU A 197 -9.49 18.63 5.43
N SER A 198 -10.00 18.39 6.63
CA SER A 198 -11.44 18.52 6.93
C SER A 198 -11.99 19.92 6.83
N LYS A 199 -11.15 20.96 6.85
CA LYS A 199 -11.57 22.36 6.69
C LYS A 199 -12.09 22.69 5.29
N GLY A 200 -11.77 21.88 4.28
CA GLY A 200 -12.20 22.03 2.88
C GLY A 200 -11.05 22.32 1.93
N GLY A 201 -11.36 22.33 0.65
CA GLY A 201 -10.43 22.38 -0.48
C GLY A 201 -10.58 21.16 -1.38
N PHE A 202 -9.75 21.05 -2.41
CA PHE A 202 -9.77 19.95 -3.37
C PHE A 202 -8.45 19.19 -3.30
N GLY A 203 -8.50 17.90 -3.01
CA GLY A 203 -7.33 17.03 -3.02
C GLY A 203 -6.76 16.88 -4.43
N LEU A 204 -5.47 17.08 -4.56
CA LEU A 204 -4.72 16.80 -5.78
C LEU A 204 -4.07 15.44 -5.65
N VAL A 205 -4.51 14.51 -6.50
CA VAL A 205 -3.85 13.22 -6.72
C VAL A 205 -3.23 13.28 -8.10
N TRP A 206 -1.92 13.16 -8.18
CA TRP A 206 -1.17 13.22 -9.43
C TRP A 206 -0.07 12.16 -9.41
N GLY A 207 0.02 11.40 -10.49
CA GLY A 207 1.05 10.38 -10.64
C GLY A 207 2.44 10.94 -11.02
N ASN A 208 3.36 10.05 -11.37
CA ASN A 208 4.73 10.42 -11.74
C ASN A 208 4.88 10.78 -13.22
N SER A 209 3.86 10.50 -14.06
CA SER A 209 3.92 10.73 -15.50
C SER A 209 3.40 12.11 -15.87
N GLU A 210 3.96 12.67 -16.94
CA GLU A 210 3.41 13.86 -17.57
C GLU A 210 2.10 13.57 -18.32
N LYS A 211 1.80 12.28 -18.57
CA LYS A 211 0.58 11.80 -19.21
C LYS A 211 -0.26 11.02 -18.20
N PRO A 212 -1.26 11.66 -17.60
CA PRO A 212 -2.13 11.02 -16.59
C PRO A 212 -2.80 9.73 -17.07
N GLU A 213 -3.07 9.60 -18.36
CA GLU A 213 -3.67 8.42 -18.97
C GLU A 213 -2.79 7.18 -18.93
N ASP A 214 -1.46 7.34 -18.85
CA ASP A 214 -0.51 6.23 -18.81
C ASP A 214 -0.27 5.69 -17.41
N GLU A 215 -0.73 6.41 -16.37
CA GLU A 215 -0.37 6.13 -14.98
C GLU A 215 -1.47 5.56 -14.10
N LEU A 216 -2.70 5.67 -14.49
CA LEU A 216 -3.83 5.42 -13.59
C LEU A 216 -4.05 3.96 -13.26
N ASP A 217 -3.02 3.10 -13.34
CA ASP A 217 -3.47 1.81 -13.60
C ASP A 217 -3.49 0.86 -12.43
N TYR A 218 -2.49 0.44 -11.78
CA TYR A 218 -2.65 -0.83 -11.08
C TYR A 218 -2.24 -0.78 -9.62
N TYR A 219 -1.46 0.20 -9.26
CA TYR A 219 -0.64 0.13 -8.05
C TYR A 219 -0.68 1.40 -7.20
N LYS A 220 -1.47 2.39 -7.58
CA LYS A 220 -1.49 3.69 -6.88
C LYS A 220 -2.92 4.15 -6.56
N MET A 221 -3.72 3.29 -6.01
CA MET A 221 -4.93 3.72 -5.32
C MET A 221 -4.62 3.82 -3.83
N ASN A 222 -3.97 4.89 -3.43
CA ASN A 222 -3.82 5.29 -2.04
C ASN A 222 -4.93 6.23 -1.62
#